data_37e745c631820c59228e25ef74c023f2
#
_entry.id   37e745c631820c59228e25ef74c023f2
#
_cell.length_a   1.000
_cell.length_b   1.000
_cell.length_c   1.000
_cell.angle_alpha   90.00
_cell.angle_beta   90.00
_cell.angle_gamma   90.00
#
_symmetry.space_group_name_H-M   'P 1'
#
loop_
_entity.id
_entity.type
_entity.pdbx_description
1 polymer ?
#
loop_
_entity_poly.entity_id
_entity_poly.type
_entity_poly.pdbx_seq_one_letter_code
_entity_poly.pdbx_strand_id
1 'polypeptide(L)' 'MADHVYRVIELVGSSETSIEDAINAAINKAAKTVRHMRWFTVAETRGHIENNKVAHYQVTLKVGFAVEDEDVHLAP' A
#
# COMPACT_ATOMS: atom_id res chain seq x y z
N MET A 1 -17.90 14.20 -18.22
CA MET A 1 -16.73 14.12 -17.39
C MET A 1 -17.00 13.33 -16.11
N ALA A 2 -16.23 12.40 -15.90
CA ALA A 2 -16.46 11.54 -14.74
C ALA A 2 -15.74 12.07 -13.52
N ASP A 3 -16.38 11.97 -12.40
CA ASP A 3 -15.72 12.22 -11.15
C ASP A 3 -14.84 11.04 -10.82
N HIS A 4 -13.72 11.32 -10.20
CA HIS A 4 -12.82 10.27 -9.78
C HIS A 4 -13.20 9.87 -8.37
N VAL A 5 -13.43 8.57 -8.20
CA VAL A 5 -13.75 8.02 -6.88
C VAL A 5 -12.68 7.00 -6.55
N TYR A 6 -12.21 7.05 -5.31
CA TYR A 6 -11.16 6.16 -4.86
C TYR A 6 -11.63 5.38 -3.65
N ARG A 7 -11.15 4.19 -3.53
CA ARG A 7 -11.27 3.42 -2.30
C ARG A 7 -9.90 3.37 -1.66
N VAL A 8 -9.90 3.23 -0.36
CA VAL A 8 -8.65 3.19 0.39
C VAL A 8 -8.60 1.87 1.15
N ILE A 9 -7.49 1.19 1.03
CA ILE A 9 -7.23 -0.01 1.82
C ILE A 9 -6.02 0.25 2.70
N GLU A 10 -5.93 -0.50 3.77
CA GLU A 10 -4.81 -0.37 4.69
C GLU A 10 -3.96 -1.62 4.60
N LEU A 11 -2.65 -1.42 4.50
CA LEU A 11 -1.69 -2.52 4.39
C LEU A 11 -0.60 -2.31 5.42
N VAL A 12 0.00 -3.41 5.84
CA VAL A 12 1.18 -3.34 6.68
C VAL A 12 2.30 -4.10 5.97
N GLY A 13 3.39 -3.39 5.71
CA GLY A 13 4.57 -4.00 5.11
C GLY A 13 5.68 -4.13 6.14
N SER A 14 6.53 -5.10 5.94
CA SER A 14 7.61 -5.38 6.87
C SER A 14 8.88 -5.64 6.08
N SER A 15 10.03 -5.21 6.62
CA SER A 15 11.31 -5.42 5.95
C SER A 15 12.42 -5.40 6.99
N GLU A 16 13.42 -6.23 6.79
CA GLU A 16 14.62 -6.20 7.61
C GLU A 16 15.61 -5.15 7.11
N THR A 17 15.34 -4.56 5.95
CA THR A 17 16.28 -3.69 5.28
C THR A 17 15.99 -2.22 5.47
N SER A 18 14.78 -1.78 5.18
CA SER A 18 14.48 -0.36 5.21
C SER A 18 12.98 -0.12 5.21
N ILE A 19 12.62 1.13 5.51
CA ILE A 19 11.22 1.58 5.44
C ILE A 19 10.73 1.53 4.01
N GLU A 20 11.55 2.01 3.07
CA GLU A 20 11.15 1.99 1.66
C GLU A 20 10.90 0.57 1.17
N ASP A 21 11.75 -0.37 1.60
CA ASP A 21 11.57 -1.74 1.21
C ASP A 21 10.28 -2.32 1.78
N ALA A 22 9.93 -1.93 2.99
CA ALA A 22 8.67 -2.37 3.60
C ALA A 22 7.48 -1.85 2.80
N ILE A 23 7.55 -0.59 2.35
CA ILE A 23 6.48 0.01 1.54
C ILE A 23 6.35 -0.73 0.22
N ASN A 24 7.47 -0.92 -0.47
CA ASN A 24 7.45 -1.59 -1.77
C ASN A 24 6.97 -3.04 -1.66
N ALA A 25 7.34 -3.72 -0.58
CA ALA A 25 6.90 -5.09 -0.38
C ALA A 25 5.39 -5.16 -0.23
N ALA A 26 4.80 -4.23 0.53
CA ALA A 26 3.36 -4.20 0.71
C ALA A 26 2.64 -3.92 -0.61
N ILE A 27 3.13 -2.95 -1.36
CA ILE A 27 2.49 -2.57 -2.63
C ILE A 27 2.63 -3.69 -3.65
N ASN A 28 3.81 -4.30 -3.75
CA ASN A 28 4.01 -5.40 -4.69
C ASN A 28 3.08 -6.57 -4.40
N LYS A 29 2.90 -6.89 -3.13
CA LYS A 29 2.02 -7.98 -2.76
C LYS A 29 0.58 -7.65 -3.08
N ALA A 30 0.17 -6.43 -2.74
CA ALA A 30 -1.21 -5.99 -3.00
C ALA A 30 -1.50 -5.94 -4.49
N ALA A 31 -0.50 -5.65 -5.32
CA ALA A 31 -0.70 -5.54 -6.76
C ALA A 31 -1.18 -6.83 -7.39
N LYS A 32 -1.04 -7.95 -6.70
CA LYS A 32 -1.51 -9.22 -7.22
C LYS A 32 -3.02 -9.31 -7.25
N THR A 33 -3.70 -8.55 -6.40
CA THR A 33 -5.15 -8.61 -6.31
C THR A 33 -5.83 -7.26 -6.41
N VAL A 34 -5.09 -6.15 -6.20
CA VAL A 34 -5.67 -4.81 -6.24
C VAL A 34 -5.20 -4.12 -7.50
N ARG A 35 -6.15 -3.60 -8.27
CA ARG A 35 -5.84 -2.92 -9.53
C ARG A 35 -6.00 -1.43 -9.38
N HIS A 36 -5.25 -0.70 -10.20
CA HIS A 36 -5.40 0.76 -10.32
C HIS A 36 -5.04 1.50 -9.04
N MET A 37 -4.03 1.01 -8.33
CA MET A 37 -3.48 1.75 -7.21
C MET A 37 -2.87 3.04 -7.73
N ARG A 38 -3.15 4.15 -7.04
CA ARG A 38 -2.74 5.47 -7.51
C ARG A 38 -1.80 6.19 -6.57
N TRP A 39 -2.01 6.02 -5.28
CA TRP A 39 -1.20 6.74 -4.30
C TRP A 39 -1.21 5.99 -2.99
N PHE A 40 -0.29 6.36 -2.14
CA PHE A 40 -0.27 5.83 -0.79
C PHE A 40 0.06 6.94 0.20
N THR A 41 -0.33 6.73 1.43
CA THR A 41 0.02 7.59 2.55
C THR A 41 0.55 6.69 3.65
N VAL A 42 1.64 7.08 4.26
CA VAL A 42 2.17 6.34 5.40
C VAL A 42 1.40 6.78 6.63
N ALA A 43 0.70 5.84 7.24
CA ALA A 43 -0.06 6.11 8.45
C ALA A 43 0.80 5.96 9.68
N GLU A 44 1.72 5.00 9.68
CA GLU A 44 2.56 4.76 10.84
C GLU A 44 3.83 4.05 10.41
N THR A 45 4.94 4.48 10.97
CA THR A 45 6.21 3.81 10.82
C THR A 45 6.64 3.33 12.19
N ARG A 46 6.98 2.05 12.28
CA ARG A 46 7.44 1.50 13.54
C ARG A 46 8.47 0.43 13.24
N GLY A 47 9.08 -0.09 14.27
CA GLY A 47 10.07 -1.15 14.12
C GLY A 47 10.07 -2.06 15.31
N HIS A 48 10.77 -3.15 15.16
CA HIS A 48 10.95 -4.14 16.21
C HIS A 48 12.39 -4.10 16.67
N ILE A 49 12.59 -4.17 17.97
CA ILE A 49 13.93 -4.14 18.54
C ILE A 49 14.23 -5.50 19.13
N GLU A 50 15.39 -6.04 18.77
CA GLU A 50 15.91 -7.28 19.37
C GLU A 50 17.38 -7.07 19.64
N ASN A 51 17.82 -7.45 20.81
CA ASN A 51 19.21 -7.33 21.20
C ASN A 51 19.75 -5.93 20.99
N ASN A 52 18.94 -4.92 21.35
CA ASN A 52 19.27 -3.49 21.25
C ASN A 52 19.52 -3.01 19.83
N LYS A 53 18.98 -3.70 18.85
CA LYS A 53 19.09 -3.33 17.44
C LYS A 53 17.73 -3.42 16.79
N VAL A 54 17.59 -2.68 15.69
CA VAL A 54 16.40 -2.80 14.89
C VAL A 54 16.41 -4.14 14.20
N ALA A 55 15.43 -4.97 14.51
CA ALA A 55 15.28 -6.28 13.87
C ALA A 55 14.60 -6.15 12.53
N HIS A 56 13.55 -5.36 12.47
CA HIS A 56 12.90 -5.09 11.20
C HIS A 56 12.04 -3.84 11.33
N TYR A 57 11.71 -3.28 10.18
CA TYR A 57 10.84 -2.12 10.05
C TYR A 57 9.44 -2.58 9.68
N GLN A 58 8.44 -1.84 10.16
CA GLN A 58 7.06 -2.15 9.85
C GLN A 58 6.36 -0.84 9.53
N VAL A 59 5.69 -0.80 8.39
CA VAL A 59 5.04 0.42 7.92
C VAL A 59 3.59 0.13 7.62
N THR A 60 2.71 0.95 8.21
CA THR A 60 1.29 0.89 7.90
C THR A 60 1.00 1.93 6.84
N LEU A 61 0.44 1.51 5.72
CA LEU A 61 0.08 2.41 4.65
C LEU A 61 -1.40 2.38 4.37
N LYS A 62 -1.88 3.51 3.88
CA LYS A 62 -3.20 3.57 3.26
C LYS A 62 -2.97 3.74 1.78
N VAL A 63 -3.58 2.89 0.98
CA VAL A 63 -3.41 2.92 -0.46
C VAL A 63 -4.73 3.26 -1.10
N GLY A 64 -4.71 4.31 -1.94
CA GLY A 64 -5.89 4.70 -2.70
C GLY A 64 -5.85 4.07 -4.07
N PHE A 65 -6.95 3.48 -4.47
CA PHE A 65 -7.05 2.93 -5.81
C PHE A 65 -8.35 3.38 -6.46
N ALA A 66 -8.30 3.52 -7.79
CA ALA A 66 -9.44 4.04 -8.53
C ALA A 66 -10.55 3.01 -8.61
N VAL A 67 -11.76 3.47 -8.35
CA VAL A 67 -12.94 2.63 -8.53
C VAL A 67 -13.34 2.72 -9.98
N GLU A 68 -13.43 1.56 -10.67
CA GLU A 68 -13.83 1.51 -12.05
C GLU A 68 -15.31 1.25 -12.16
N ASP A 69 -15.90 2.00 -13.00
CA ASP A 69 -17.27 1.69 -13.37
C ASP A 69 -17.26 0.59 -14.36
N GLU A 70 -17.74 0.04 -14.54
CA GLU A 70 -17.64 -0.75 -15.33
C GLU A 70 -17.84 -0.62 -16.46
N ASP A 71 -17.32 -0.02 -16.43
CA ASP A 71 -17.25 0.44 -16.99
C ASP A 71 -17.15 0.42 -17.52
N VAL A 72 -17.42 0.40 -17.60
CA VAL A 72 -17.43 0.61 -17.89
C VAL A 72 -17.14 0.76 -18.57
N HIS A 73 -17.28 0.94 -18.88
CA HIS A 73 -17.01 1.11 -19.36
C HIS A 73 -16.28 0.71 -19.73
N LEU A 74 -16.26 0.48 -19.81
CA LEU A 74 -15.64 0.09 -19.96
C LEU A 74 -15.27 -0.63 -20.25
N ALA A 75 -15.57 -0.91 -20.64
CA ALA A 75 -15.22 -1.44 -20.74
C ALA A 75 -14.84 -1.72 -20.91
N PRO A 76 -14.80 -2.01 -21.13
CA PRO A 76 -14.37 -2.32 -21.25
C PRO A 76 -14.23 -2.60 -21.39
#